data_938b5820d36f5924cba5352c0bfdd463
#
_entry.id   938b5820d36f5924cba5352c0bfdd463
#
_cell.length_a   1.000
_cell.length_b   1.000
_cell.length_c   1.000
_cell.angle_alpha   90.00
_cell.angle_beta   90.00
_cell.angle_gamma   90.00
#
_symmetry.space_group_name_H-M   'P 1'
#
loop_
_entity.id
_entity.type
_entity.pdbx_description
1 polymer ?
#
loop_
_entity_poly.entity_id
_entity_poly.type
_entity_poly.pdbx_seq_one_letter_code
_entity_poly.pdbx_strand_id
1 'polypeptide(L)'
;MEYLKYTPEMARDWKNAISASEGYLRKRVLDSMNESQLVSKMWLVEELSNLNVKPVNISLLAGWFAQYIVPLLYDNFESIEWIENFEMDRDIKSLAYKFNTRYKKEDKYKVSIKNVMFDNLVSLSSPTFDTVINCSCEHM
;
A
#
# COMPACT_ATOMS: atom_id res chain seq x y z
N MET A 1 -14.03 6.98 11.10
CA MET A 1 -12.78 6.47 10.50
C MET A 1 -11.59 6.84 11.39
N GLU A 2 -10.66 5.92 11.53
CA GLU A 2 -9.40 6.19 12.22
C GLU A 2 -8.38 6.76 11.25
N TYR A 3 -7.76 7.89 11.63
CA TYR A 3 -6.70 8.49 10.85
C TYR A 3 -5.37 7.75 11.09
N LEU A 4 -4.40 8.00 10.23
CA LEU A 4 -3.08 7.39 10.35
C LEU A 4 -2.45 7.73 11.70
N LYS A 5 -2.08 6.69 12.46
CA LYS A 5 -1.38 6.84 13.74
C LYS A 5 0.11 6.64 13.51
N TYR A 6 0.88 7.68 13.80
CA TYR A 6 2.33 7.63 13.67
C TYR A 6 2.94 7.04 14.93
N THR A 7 3.06 5.72 14.96
CA THR A 7 3.57 4.97 16.11
C THR A 7 5.11 4.96 16.12
N PRO A 8 5.75 4.67 17.27
CA PRO A 8 7.21 4.51 17.31
C PRO A 8 7.74 3.43 16.35
N GLU A 9 7.01 2.33 16.20
CA GLU A 9 7.39 1.28 15.25
C GLU A 9 7.35 1.80 13.80
N MET A 10 6.28 2.48 13.44
CA MET A 10 6.15 3.10 12.11
C MET A 10 7.26 4.12 11.86
N ALA A 11 7.57 4.95 12.86
CA ALA A 11 8.65 5.93 12.75
C ALA A 11 9.98 5.26 12.44
N ARG A 12 10.28 4.17 13.12
CA ARG A 12 11.50 3.39 12.89
C ARG A 12 11.53 2.80 11.48
N ASP A 13 10.44 2.17 11.04
CA ASP A 13 10.35 1.56 9.72
C ASP A 13 10.52 2.61 8.62
N TRP A 14 9.87 3.75 8.76
CA TRP A 14 9.97 4.84 7.78
C TRP A 14 11.37 5.42 7.73
N LYS A 15 12.01 5.63 8.90
CA LYS A 15 13.39 6.11 8.97
C LYS A 15 14.32 5.13 8.25
N ASN A 16 14.15 3.83 8.49
CA ASN A 16 14.99 2.81 7.85
C ASN A 16 14.80 2.79 6.34
N ALA A 17 13.56 2.91 5.87
CA ALA A 17 13.25 2.95 4.44
C ALA A 17 13.86 4.18 3.76
N ILE A 18 13.69 5.36 4.36
CA ILE A 18 14.24 6.61 3.83
C ILE A 18 15.75 6.55 3.81
N SER A 19 16.38 6.05 4.89
CA SER A 19 17.85 5.93 4.98
C SER A 19 18.40 4.96 3.94
N ALA A 20 17.65 3.92 3.57
CA ALA A 20 18.05 2.95 2.58
C ALA A 20 17.84 3.44 1.13
N SER A 21 17.10 4.52 0.94
CA SER A 21 16.85 5.07 -0.40
C SER A 21 18.01 5.95 -0.84
N GLU A 22 18.33 5.89 -2.15
CA GLU A 22 19.43 6.66 -2.74
C GLU A 22 19.04 7.18 -4.12
N GLY A 23 19.69 8.28 -4.54
CA GLY A 23 19.55 8.82 -5.88
C GLY A 23 18.09 9.14 -6.24
N TYR A 24 17.67 8.69 -7.41
CA TYR A 24 16.32 8.94 -7.89
C TYR A 24 15.24 8.24 -7.05
N LEU A 25 15.59 7.13 -6.39
CA LEU A 25 14.65 6.45 -5.50
C LEU A 25 14.32 7.30 -4.28
N ARG A 26 15.30 8.01 -3.73
CA ARG A 26 15.05 8.95 -2.62
C ARG A 26 14.10 10.05 -3.04
N LYS A 27 14.27 10.60 -4.23
CA LYS A 27 13.35 11.61 -4.76
C LYS A 27 11.93 11.06 -4.86
N ARG A 28 11.78 9.83 -5.38
CA ARG A 28 10.47 9.18 -5.49
C ARG A 28 9.84 8.93 -4.12
N VAL A 29 10.64 8.51 -3.14
CA VAL A 29 10.18 8.34 -1.76
C VAL A 29 9.65 9.67 -1.21
N LEU A 30 10.42 10.75 -1.35
CA LEU A 30 10.00 12.05 -0.86
C LEU A 30 8.76 12.56 -1.59
N ASP A 31 8.67 12.33 -2.90
CA ASP A 31 7.48 12.71 -3.69
C ASP A 31 6.23 11.95 -3.25
N SER A 32 6.39 10.72 -2.74
CA SER A 32 5.26 9.92 -2.24
C SER A 32 4.80 10.31 -0.84
N MET A 33 5.61 11.09 -0.11
CA MET A 33 5.35 11.44 1.29
C MET A 33 4.90 12.90 1.41
N ASN A 34 3.84 13.25 0.71
CA ASN A 34 3.28 14.58 0.76
C ASN A 34 1.83 14.56 1.24
N GLU A 35 1.31 15.75 1.54
CA GLU A 35 -0.05 15.91 2.05
C GLU A 35 -1.11 15.37 1.09
N SER A 36 -0.96 15.62 -0.20
CA SER A 36 -1.92 15.15 -1.22
C SER A 36 -2.03 13.63 -1.24
N GLN A 37 -0.90 12.94 -1.14
CA GLN A 37 -0.88 11.47 -1.12
C GLN A 37 -1.57 10.94 0.14
N LEU A 38 -1.30 11.53 1.29
CA LEU A 38 -1.94 11.12 2.53
C LEU A 38 -3.46 11.38 2.48
N VAL A 39 -3.86 12.58 2.08
CA VAL A 39 -5.28 12.96 2.03
C VAL A 39 -6.06 12.07 1.06
N SER A 40 -5.49 11.76 -0.10
CA SER A 40 -6.16 10.91 -1.09
C SER A 40 -6.37 9.49 -0.55
N LYS A 41 -5.40 8.94 0.17
CA LYS A 41 -5.53 7.60 0.78
C LYS A 41 -6.54 7.60 1.93
N MET A 42 -6.55 8.65 2.74
CA MET A 42 -7.55 8.81 3.81
C MET A 42 -8.95 8.90 3.22
N TRP A 43 -9.13 9.67 2.16
CA TRP A 43 -10.40 9.77 1.46
C TRP A 43 -10.87 8.40 0.93
N LEU A 44 -9.97 7.66 0.31
CA LEU A 44 -10.29 6.34 -0.24
C LEU A 44 -10.79 5.40 0.85
N VAL A 45 -10.07 5.34 1.98
CA VAL A 45 -10.42 4.45 3.10
C VAL A 45 -11.74 4.89 3.74
N GLU A 46 -11.97 6.18 3.86
CA GLU A 46 -13.24 6.71 4.37
C GLU A 46 -14.41 6.31 3.48
N GLU A 47 -14.28 6.47 2.16
CA GLU A 47 -15.31 6.07 1.21
C GLU A 47 -15.56 4.55 1.27
N LEU A 48 -14.51 3.76 1.38
CA LEU A 48 -14.64 2.32 1.51
C LEU A 48 -15.38 1.94 2.81
N SER A 49 -15.09 2.65 3.90
CA SER A 49 -15.78 2.46 5.18
C SER A 49 -17.28 2.74 5.07
N ASN A 50 -17.65 3.75 4.27
CA ASN A 50 -19.04 4.15 4.09
C ASN A 50 -19.86 3.13 3.28
N LEU A 51 -19.19 2.23 2.57
CA LEU A 51 -19.87 1.18 1.79
C LEU A 51 -20.31 -0.03 2.62
N ASN A 52 -19.99 -0.06 3.92
CA ASN A 52 -20.32 -1.18 4.81
C ASN A 52 -19.78 -2.53 4.32
N VAL A 53 -18.62 -2.52 3.67
CA VAL A 53 -17.95 -3.74 3.20
C VAL A 53 -17.00 -4.26 4.26
N LYS A 54 -16.70 -5.56 4.22
CA LYS A 54 -15.73 -6.21 5.11
C LYS A 54 -14.64 -6.85 4.25
N PRO A 55 -13.67 -6.07 3.76
CA PRO A 55 -12.61 -6.63 2.94
C PRO A 55 -11.75 -7.60 3.74
N VAL A 56 -11.35 -8.70 3.11
CA VAL A 56 -10.52 -9.74 3.73
C VAL A 56 -9.17 -9.83 3.02
N ASN A 57 -9.21 -10.03 1.71
CA ASN A 57 -8.00 -10.13 0.88
C ASN A 57 -8.01 -9.04 -0.16
N ILE A 58 -7.06 -8.11 -0.05
CA ILE A 58 -7.01 -6.92 -0.89
C ILE A 58 -5.88 -7.03 -1.90
N SER A 59 -6.20 -6.73 -3.15
CA SER A 59 -5.23 -6.52 -4.21
C SER A 59 -5.05 -5.02 -4.42
N LEU A 60 -3.83 -4.51 -4.19
CA LEU A 60 -3.46 -3.13 -4.53
C LEU A 60 -2.79 -3.14 -5.89
N LEU A 61 -3.32 -2.39 -6.85
CA LEU A 61 -2.71 -2.23 -8.16
C LEU A 61 -1.90 -0.93 -8.19
N ALA A 62 -0.61 -1.05 -8.43
CA ALA A 62 0.33 0.08 -8.47
C ALA A 62 0.32 0.89 -7.16
N GLY A 63 0.39 0.21 -6.04
CA GLY A 63 0.33 0.84 -4.71
C GLY A 63 1.60 1.59 -4.31
N TRP A 64 2.64 1.53 -5.11
CA TRP A 64 3.93 2.18 -4.86
C TRP A 64 4.54 1.68 -3.56
N PHE A 65 5.02 2.59 -2.71
CA PHE A 65 5.58 2.23 -1.41
C PHE A 65 4.53 1.80 -0.39
N ALA A 66 3.28 2.17 -0.62
CA ALA A 66 2.10 1.81 0.20
C ALA A 66 2.25 2.14 1.69
N GLN A 67 3.06 3.16 2.02
CA GLN A 67 3.34 3.52 3.41
C GLN A 67 2.13 4.12 4.14
N TYR A 68 1.19 4.70 3.40
CA TYR A 68 -0.05 5.26 3.98
C TYR A 68 -1.21 4.29 3.88
N ILE A 69 -1.42 3.68 2.70
CA ILE A 69 -2.63 2.89 2.44
C ILE A 69 -2.67 1.60 3.28
N VAL A 70 -1.54 0.92 3.46
CA VAL A 70 -1.51 -0.34 4.21
C VAL A 70 -1.87 -0.12 5.68
N PRO A 71 -1.21 0.79 6.43
CA PRO A 71 -1.63 1.04 7.81
C PRO A 71 -3.06 1.56 7.93
N LEU A 72 -3.49 2.46 7.03
CA LEU A 72 -4.86 2.99 7.05
C LEU A 72 -5.89 1.87 6.89
N LEU A 73 -5.65 0.94 5.99
CA LEU A 73 -6.56 -0.19 5.78
C LEU A 73 -6.62 -1.09 7.01
N TYR A 74 -5.48 -1.49 7.56
CA TYR A 74 -5.47 -2.37 8.73
C TYR A 74 -6.04 -1.71 9.99
N ASP A 75 -5.85 -0.40 10.15
CA ASP A 75 -6.38 0.32 11.31
C ASP A 75 -7.90 0.52 11.24
N ASN A 76 -8.49 0.47 10.04
CA ASN A 76 -9.91 0.74 9.85
C ASN A 76 -10.76 -0.50 9.56
N PHE A 77 -10.15 -1.64 9.22
CA PHE A 77 -10.87 -2.86 8.88
C PHE A 77 -10.25 -4.06 9.59
N GLU A 78 -10.91 -4.54 10.64
CA GLU A 78 -10.46 -5.72 11.38
C GLU A 78 -10.56 -7.01 10.55
N SER A 79 -11.39 -6.99 9.52
CA SER A 79 -11.61 -8.16 8.66
C SER A 79 -10.45 -8.49 7.74
N ILE A 80 -9.51 -7.55 7.50
CA ILE A 80 -8.43 -7.74 6.55
C ILE A 80 -7.43 -8.78 7.07
N GLU A 81 -7.16 -9.79 6.25
CA GLU A 81 -6.17 -10.83 6.54
C GLU A 81 -4.93 -10.68 5.67
N TRP A 82 -5.08 -10.13 4.46
CA TRP A 82 -4.00 -10.11 3.48
C TRP A 82 -4.11 -8.91 2.54
N ILE A 83 -2.97 -8.26 2.30
CA ILE A 83 -2.84 -7.21 1.28
C ILE A 83 -1.67 -7.56 0.38
N GLU A 84 -1.92 -7.67 -0.91
CA GLU A 84 -0.87 -7.88 -1.90
C GLU A 84 -0.79 -6.67 -2.82
N ASN A 85 0.40 -6.06 -2.91
CA ASN A 85 0.68 -4.90 -3.73
C ASN A 85 1.35 -5.36 -5.02
N PHE A 86 0.69 -5.14 -6.15
CA PHE A 86 1.21 -5.48 -7.47
C PHE A 86 1.89 -4.26 -8.07
N GLU A 87 3.20 -4.32 -8.18
CA GLU A 87 4.04 -3.24 -8.68
C GLU A 87 4.80 -3.69 -9.92
N MET A 88 5.03 -2.73 -10.84
CA MET A 88 5.81 -2.97 -12.05
C MET A 88 7.30 -2.78 -11.83
N ASP A 89 7.68 -1.85 -10.98
CA ASP A 89 9.07 -1.43 -10.76
C ASP A 89 9.72 -2.25 -9.63
N ARG A 90 10.74 -3.03 -9.99
CA ARG A 90 11.47 -3.87 -9.03
C ARG A 90 12.21 -3.08 -7.97
N ASP A 91 12.64 -1.86 -8.31
CA ASP A 91 13.39 -1.00 -7.39
C ASP A 91 12.52 -0.54 -6.22
N ILE A 92 11.20 -0.50 -6.41
CA ILE A 92 10.25 -0.10 -5.37
C ILE A 92 10.02 -1.21 -4.36
N LYS A 93 10.13 -2.48 -4.78
CA LYS A 93 9.77 -3.63 -3.95
C LYS A 93 10.48 -3.63 -2.59
N SER A 94 11.79 -3.45 -2.58
CA SER A 94 12.58 -3.48 -1.35
C SER A 94 12.14 -2.38 -0.39
N LEU A 95 11.92 -1.17 -0.89
CA LEU A 95 11.50 -0.03 -0.07
C LEU A 95 10.05 -0.19 0.41
N ALA A 96 9.16 -0.71 -0.43
CA ALA A 96 7.78 -0.99 -0.04
C ALA A 96 7.73 -1.96 1.14
N TYR A 97 8.60 -2.97 1.15
CA TYR A 97 8.73 -3.87 2.29
C TYR A 97 9.30 -3.17 3.52
N LYS A 98 10.30 -2.29 3.34
CA LYS A 98 10.89 -1.57 4.48
C LYS A 98 9.89 -0.64 5.14
N PHE A 99 9.10 0.09 4.36
CA PHE A 99 8.04 0.94 4.91
C PHE A 99 6.99 0.15 5.67
N ASN A 100 6.74 -1.08 5.27
CA ASN A 100 5.68 -1.93 5.83
C ASN A 100 6.25 -3.19 6.52
N THR A 101 7.43 -3.07 7.13
CA THR A 101 8.12 -4.18 7.80
C THR A 101 7.23 -4.91 8.80
N ARG A 102 6.47 -4.16 9.59
CA ARG A 102 5.56 -4.72 10.59
C ARG A 102 4.58 -5.72 9.97
N TYR A 103 3.97 -5.33 8.86
CA TYR A 103 2.96 -6.16 8.19
C TYR A 103 3.58 -7.34 7.44
N LYS A 104 4.76 -7.15 6.87
CA LYS A 104 5.50 -8.23 6.23
C LYS A 104 5.87 -9.32 7.25
N LYS A 105 6.34 -8.93 8.44
CA LYS A 105 6.71 -9.87 9.51
C LYS A 105 5.53 -10.72 9.98
N GLU A 106 4.33 -10.16 9.94
CA GLU A 106 3.12 -10.85 10.36
C GLU A 106 2.44 -11.61 9.23
N ASP A 107 3.07 -11.73 8.06
CA ASP A 107 2.51 -12.34 6.85
C ASP A 107 1.20 -11.70 6.41
N LYS A 108 1.12 -10.37 6.55
CA LYS A 108 -0.06 -9.58 6.19
C LYS A 108 0.13 -8.71 4.95
N TYR A 109 1.34 -8.71 4.38
CA TYR A 109 1.68 -7.84 3.26
C TYR A 109 2.70 -8.49 2.35
N LYS A 110 2.45 -8.40 1.05
CA LYS A 110 3.35 -8.90 0.00
C LYS A 110 3.42 -7.92 -1.14
N VAL A 111 4.60 -7.79 -1.74
CA VAL A 111 4.81 -7.05 -2.99
C VAL A 111 5.15 -8.04 -4.09
N SER A 112 4.35 -8.03 -5.15
CA SER A 112 4.58 -8.86 -6.34
C SER A 112 4.87 -7.98 -7.54
N ILE A 113 5.90 -8.34 -8.31
CA ILE A 113 6.30 -7.57 -9.49
C ILE A 113 5.47 -8.03 -10.68
N LYS A 114 4.53 -7.17 -11.09
CA LYS A 114 3.67 -7.40 -12.26
C LYS A 114 3.33 -6.08 -12.94
N ASN A 115 3.26 -6.10 -14.26
CA ASN A 115 2.80 -4.95 -15.03
C ASN A 115 1.27 -5.03 -15.16
N VAL A 116 0.57 -4.25 -14.34
CA VAL A 116 -0.90 -4.29 -14.28
C VAL A 116 -1.56 -3.76 -15.56
N MET A 117 -0.80 -3.09 -16.43
CA MET A 117 -1.31 -2.62 -17.72
C MET A 117 -1.33 -3.72 -18.78
N PHE A 118 -0.45 -4.72 -18.67
CA PHE A 118 -0.30 -5.79 -19.64
C PHE A 118 -0.69 -7.17 -19.10
N ASP A 119 -0.64 -7.37 -17.78
CA ASP A 119 -1.02 -8.63 -17.16
C ASP A 119 -2.53 -8.79 -17.14
N ASN A 120 -2.99 -10.03 -17.11
CA ASN A 120 -4.42 -10.33 -17.06
C ASN A 120 -5.02 -9.91 -15.72
N LEU A 121 -5.84 -8.87 -15.73
CA LEU A 121 -6.49 -8.35 -14.52
C LEU A 121 -7.42 -9.37 -13.87
N VAL A 122 -7.95 -10.33 -14.63
CA VAL A 122 -8.77 -11.40 -14.06
C VAL A 122 -7.96 -12.25 -13.10
N SER A 123 -6.67 -12.52 -13.40
CA SER A 123 -5.81 -13.27 -12.48
C SER A 123 -5.41 -12.44 -11.27
N LEU A 124 -5.30 -11.10 -11.41
CA LEU A 124 -4.98 -10.19 -10.31
C LEU A 124 -6.17 -9.94 -9.39
N SER A 125 -7.39 -10.08 -9.90
CA SER A 125 -8.63 -9.94 -9.16
C SER A 125 -9.39 -11.27 -9.08
N SER A 126 -8.65 -12.39 -8.97
CA SER A 126 -9.22 -13.72 -8.87
C SER A 126 -10.05 -13.87 -7.59
N PRO A 127 -10.80 -14.97 -7.41
CA PRO A 127 -11.57 -15.21 -6.17
C PRO A 127 -10.75 -15.16 -4.89
N THR A 128 -9.40 -15.24 -4.98
CA THR A 128 -8.50 -15.05 -3.84
C THR A 128 -8.61 -13.64 -3.26
N PHE A 129 -8.90 -12.64 -4.09
CA PHE A 129 -9.06 -11.25 -3.66
C PHE A 129 -10.52 -10.85 -3.75
N ASP A 130 -11.07 -10.38 -2.63
CA ASP A 130 -12.44 -9.88 -2.59
C ASP A 130 -12.53 -8.38 -2.84
N THR A 131 -11.40 -7.69 -2.80
CA THR A 131 -11.34 -6.23 -2.97
C THR A 131 -10.12 -5.87 -3.81
N VAL A 132 -10.33 -5.03 -4.81
CA VAL A 132 -9.26 -4.51 -5.67
C VAL A 132 -9.23 -2.99 -5.55
N ILE A 133 -8.08 -2.45 -5.19
CA ILE A 133 -7.87 -1.00 -5.10
C ILE A 133 -6.85 -0.61 -6.17
N ASN A 134 -7.25 0.21 -7.10
CA ASN A 134 -6.38 0.68 -8.19
C ASN A 134 -5.81 2.05 -7.83
N CYS A 135 -4.50 2.08 -7.53
CA CYS A 135 -3.78 3.30 -7.20
C CYS A 135 -3.10 3.94 -8.42
N SER A 136 -3.17 3.30 -9.60
CA SER A 136 -2.47 3.77 -10.79
C SER A 136 -3.03 5.07 -11.36
N CYS A 137 -4.28 5.36 -11.10
CA CYS A 137 -4.94 6.57 -11.64
C CYS A 137 -4.35 7.88 -11.08
N GLU A 138 -3.57 7.81 -10.02
CA GLU A 138 -2.88 8.98 -9.47
C GLU A 138 -1.72 9.44 -10.36
N HIS A 139 -1.29 8.60 -11.29
CA HIS A 139 -0.14 8.85 -12.15
C HIS A 139 -0.53 9.08 -13.61
N MET A 140 -1.81 9.22 -13.85
CA MET A 140 -2.32 9.50 -15.19
C MET A 140 -2.51 10.97 -15.43
#